data_3fbd66b2bb37e22db97e2ff8860b3e20
#
_entry.id   3fbd66b2bb37e22db97e2ff8860b3e20
#
_cell.length_a   1.000
_cell.length_b   1.000
_cell.length_c   1.000
_cell.angle_alpha   90.00
_cell.angle_beta   90.00
_cell.angle_gamma   90.00
#
_symmetry.space_group_name_H-M   'P 1'
#
loop_
_entity.id
_entity.type
_entity.pdbx_description
1 polymer ?
#
loop_
_entity_poly.entity_id
_entity_poly.type
_entity_poly.pdbx_seq_one_letter_code
_entity_poly.pdbx_strand_id
1 'polypeptide(L)'
;MSKNYSVYGTGLSLRRAFLKTIADDFPDEVDFMEVAPENWINIGGRSGHYFRALTEKIPFVCHGLSLNLGGIAPLDIKFLESVKQFINTHNIRVYSEHLSYCADEGHLYDLMPIPFTEEAIKYVSSRIKQAQEIIGKRIAIENISYYAAPFKKINEIEFINAVLDEADCDLLIDINNIYVNSINHHYNAEDFMRLLPKERIVYAHIAGHYNEAEDLLVDTHGSDVIDPVWVLLKKSYEYFDVFPTLLERDFNIPKLDKLLEEVGKIRLIQSAHMNEGRGNV
;
A
#
# COMPACT_ATOMS: atom_id res chain seq x y z
N MET A 1 15.89 -6.50 17.93
CA MET A 1 15.46 -5.10 18.12
C MET A 1 14.22 -4.90 17.26
N SER A 2 13.13 -4.37 17.81
CA SER A 2 11.94 -4.06 17.02
C SER A 2 12.29 -2.98 15.98
N LYS A 3 11.79 -3.14 14.75
CA LYS A 3 11.94 -2.14 13.69
C LYS A 3 11.26 -0.84 14.12
N ASN A 4 11.90 0.30 13.85
CA ASN A 4 11.31 1.62 14.10
C ASN A 4 10.55 2.05 12.83
N TYR A 5 9.23 2.02 12.87
CA TYR A 5 8.36 2.43 11.76
C TYR A 5 8.12 3.95 11.79
N SER A 6 7.82 4.53 10.61
CA SER A 6 7.49 5.96 10.48
C SER A 6 6.06 6.30 10.92
N VAL A 7 5.17 5.30 10.96
CA VAL A 7 3.81 5.32 11.52
C VAL A 7 3.61 4.06 12.35
N TYR A 8 2.57 3.99 13.17
CA TYR A 8 2.30 2.84 14.05
C TYR A 8 0.81 2.54 14.09
N GLY A 9 0.46 1.33 14.53
CA GLY A 9 -0.90 0.91 14.79
C GLY A 9 -1.72 0.69 13.54
N THR A 10 -2.95 1.21 13.55
CA THR A 10 -3.98 0.96 12.56
C THR A 10 -4.27 2.19 11.73
N GLY A 11 -4.35 2.02 10.42
CA GLY A 11 -4.63 3.10 9.47
C GLY A 11 -5.95 2.94 8.72
N LEU A 12 -6.40 4.05 8.14
CA LEU A 12 -7.56 4.09 7.25
C LEU A 12 -7.27 5.03 6.08
N SER A 13 -7.60 4.59 4.85
CA SER A 13 -7.51 5.47 3.68
C SER A 13 -8.57 6.58 3.77
N LEU A 14 -8.12 7.84 3.67
CA LEU A 14 -9.00 9.01 3.75
C LEU A 14 -9.79 9.19 2.46
N ARG A 15 -11.11 9.14 2.56
CA ARG A 15 -12.01 9.41 1.42
C ARG A 15 -12.78 10.70 1.65
N ARG A 16 -13.06 11.43 0.56
CA ARG A 16 -13.80 12.71 0.64
C ARG A 16 -15.19 12.55 1.24
N ALA A 17 -15.80 11.36 1.11
CA ALA A 17 -17.12 11.06 1.63
C ALA A 17 -17.28 11.29 3.14
N PHE A 18 -16.21 11.06 3.92
CA PHE A 18 -16.23 11.23 5.37
C PHE A 18 -15.18 12.21 5.90
N LEU A 19 -14.54 12.99 5.01
CA LEU A 19 -13.52 13.97 5.37
C LEU A 19 -13.97 14.92 6.48
N LYS A 20 -15.18 15.50 6.34
CA LYS A 20 -15.71 16.43 7.34
C LYS A 20 -15.99 15.74 8.68
N THR A 21 -16.57 14.54 8.64
CA THR A 21 -16.90 13.77 9.85
C THR A 21 -15.63 13.49 10.66
N ILE A 22 -14.57 12.99 10.00
CA ILE A 22 -13.29 12.71 10.67
C ILE A 22 -12.57 13.97 11.11
N ALA A 23 -12.71 15.09 10.38
CA ALA A 23 -12.09 16.35 10.78
C ALA A 23 -12.78 16.97 12.01
N ASP A 24 -14.09 16.79 12.15
CA ASP A 24 -14.87 17.28 13.29
C ASP A 24 -14.68 16.39 14.53
N ASP A 25 -14.67 15.07 14.36
CA ASP A 25 -14.52 14.06 15.42
C ASP A 25 -13.63 12.91 14.94
N PHE A 26 -12.38 12.92 15.37
CA PHE A 26 -11.38 11.94 14.92
C PHE A 26 -11.52 10.64 15.70
N PRO A 27 -11.70 9.48 15.02
CA PRO A 27 -11.93 8.20 15.69
C PRO A 27 -10.66 7.67 16.38
N ASP A 28 -10.82 7.17 17.60
CA ASP A 28 -9.73 6.61 18.42
C ASP A 28 -9.13 5.33 17.83
N GLU A 29 -9.85 4.66 16.93
CA GLU A 29 -9.42 3.44 16.25
C GLU A 29 -8.35 3.69 15.19
N VAL A 30 -8.16 4.93 14.74
CA VAL A 30 -7.26 5.27 13.64
C VAL A 30 -6.02 5.98 14.17
N ASP A 31 -4.84 5.40 13.96
CA ASP A 31 -3.56 5.97 14.40
C ASP A 31 -2.88 6.79 13.28
N PHE A 32 -3.14 6.46 12.02
CA PHE A 32 -2.63 7.18 10.86
C PHE A 32 -3.60 7.09 9.67
N MET A 33 -3.44 7.97 8.70
CA MET A 33 -4.27 7.96 7.49
C MET A 33 -3.42 7.94 6.23
N GLU A 34 -4.06 7.54 5.12
CA GLU A 34 -3.45 7.53 3.80
C GLU A 34 -4.26 8.34 2.80
N VAL A 35 -3.57 8.95 1.84
CA VAL A 35 -4.15 9.63 0.69
C VAL A 35 -3.32 9.38 -0.57
N ALA A 36 -3.97 9.38 -1.72
CA ALA A 36 -3.29 9.51 -3.01
C ALA A 36 -2.94 10.98 -3.26
N PRO A 37 -1.66 11.33 -3.42
CA PRO A 37 -1.24 12.73 -3.56
C PRO A 37 -1.90 13.41 -4.77
N GLU A 38 -2.16 12.68 -5.85
CA GLU A 38 -2.85 13.15 -7.04
C GLU A 38 -4.20 13.81 -6.74
N ASN A 39 -4.89 13.27 -5.73
CA ASN A 39 -6.22 13.75 -5.34
C ASN A 39 -6.17 14.98 -4.43
N TRP A 40 -4.99 15.36 -3.91
CA TRP A 40 -4.85 16.40 -2.88
C TRP A 40 -3.86 17.51 -3.23
N ILE A 41 -2.91 17.29 -4.15
CA ILE A 41 -2.03 18.33 -4.66
C ILE A 41 -2.87 19.46 -5.24
N ASN A 42 -2.59 20.70 -4.81
CA ASN A 42 -3.28 21.92 -5.20
C ASN A 42 -4.76 22.01 -4.77
N ILE A 43 -5.25 21.14 -3.89
CA ILE A 43 -6.62 21.24 -3.37
C ILE A 43 -6.68 22.34 -2.32
N GLY A 44 -7.49 23.38 -2.61
CA GLY A 44 -7.80 24.49 -1.74
C GLY A 44 -9.22 24.44 -1.18
N GLY A 45 -9.69 25.60 -0.70
CA GLY A 45 -11.04 25.75 -0.18
C GLY A 45 -11.30 24.92 1.07
N ARG A 46 -12.56 24.51 1.25
CA ARG A 46 -13.00 23.78 2.45
C ARG A 46 -12.30 22.42 2.61
N SER A 47 -12.16 21.66 1.52
CA SER A 47 -11.50 20.34 1.56
C SER A 47 -10.02 20.47 1.92
N GLY A 48 -9.30 21.42 1.33
CA GLY A 48 -7.90 21.68 1.68
C GLY A 48 -7.72 22.15 3.12
N HIS A 49 -8.68 22.92 3.65
CA HIS A 49 -8.68 23.34 5.06
C HIS A 49 -8.83 22.14 6.01
N TYR A 50 -9.81 21.25 5.78
CA TYR A 50 -10.00 20.06 6.60
C TYR A 50 -8.79 19.11 6.51
N PHE A 51 -8.28 18.89 5.31
CA PHE A 51 -7.11 18.04 5.10
C PHE A 51 -5.89 18.56 5.88
N ARG A 52 -5.60 19.86 5.80
CA ARG A 52 -4.50 20.48 6.55
C ARG A 52 -4.68 20.32 8.05
N ALA A 53 -5.88 20.58 8.56
CA ALA A 53 -6.18 20.41 9.98
C ALA A 53 -5.96 18.97 10.46
N LEU A 54 -6.21 17.97 9.61
CA LEU A 54 -5.93 16.57 9.93
C LEU A 54 -4.43 16.28 9.89
N THR A 55 -3.70 16.69 8.85
CA THR A 55 -2.26 16.42 8.72
C THR A 55 -1.40 17.13 9.80
N GLU A 56 -1.93 18.16 10.45
CA GLU A 56 -1.31 18.81 11.62
C GLU A 56 -1.53 18.02 12.93
N LYS A 57 -2.52 17.14 12.99
CA LYS A 57 -2.89 16.41 14.22
C LYS A 57 -2.38 14.97 14.24
N ILE A 58 -2.43 14.29 13.11
CA ILE A 58 -2.15 12.86 13.00
C ILE A 58 -1.14 12.58 11.86
N PRO A 59 -0.39 11.46 11.93
CA PRO A 59 0.49 11.05 10.85
C PRO A 59 -0.27 10.68 9.58
N PHE A 60 0.28 11.06 8.43
CA PHE A 60 -0.19 10.64 7.12
C PHE A 60 0.91 9.92 6.34
N VAL A 61 0.49 8.95 5.54
CA VAL A 61 1.26 8.35 4.45
C VAL A 61 0.59 8.70 3.13
N CYS A 62 1.32 8.60 2.03
CA CYS A 62 0.80 8.77 0.68
C CYS A 62 1.06 7.52 -0.13
N HIS A 63 0.04 7.08 -0.86
CA HIS A 63 0.12 6.03 -1.84
C HIS A 63 -0.24 6.60 -3.21
N GLY A 64 0.73 6.64 -4.13
CA GLY A 64 0.60 7.24 -5.46
C GLY A 64 -0.07 6.30 -6.46
N LEU A 65 -0.79 6.91 -7.42
CA LEU A 65 -1.60 6.19 -8.40
C LEU A 65 -1.01 6.25 -9.81
N SER A 66 -0.08 7.17 -10.08
CA SER A 66 0.19 7.56 -11.47
C SER A 66 1.65 7.73 -11.85
N LEU A 67 2.60 7.40 -10.97
CA LEU A 67 4.03 7.52 -11.29
C LEU A 67 4.48 6.58 -12.43
N ASN A 68 3.73 5.49 -12.64
CA ASN A 68 3.92 4.60 -13.79
C ASN A 68 5.35 4.05 -13.88
N LEU A 69 5.83 3.45 -12.78
CA LEU A 69 7.22 2.99 -12.63
C LEU A 69 7.66 2.03 -13.73
N GLY A 70 6.76 1.15 -14.19
CA GLY A 70 7.01 0.19 -15.28
C GLY A 70 6.75 0.74 -16.69
N GLY A 71 6.27 1.98 -16.82
CA GLY A 71 5.88 2.56 -18.11
C GLY A 71 7.07 2.92 -19.00
N ILE A 72 6.82 3.04 -20.31
CA ILE A 72 7.84 3.33 -21.33
C ILE A 72 8.20 4.83 -21.33
N ALA A 73 7.20 5.71 -21.08
CA ALA A 73 7.42 7.15 -21.04
C ALA A 73 8.39 7.55 -19.93
N PRO A 74 9.18 8.62 -20.09
CA PRO A 74 9.98 9.17 -18.99
C PRO A 74 9.12 9.48 -17.76
N LEU A 75 9.72 9.44 -16.54
CA LEU A 75 9.03 9.90 -15.34
C LEU A 75 8.62 11.37 -15.47
N ASP A 76 7.43 11.69 -14.99
CA ASP A 76 6.99 13.08 -14.89
C ASP A 76 7.70 13.79 -13.73
N ILE A 77 8.78 14.48 -14.06
CA ILE A 77 9.62 15.19 -13.09
C ILE A 77 8.81 16.29 -12.37
N LYS A 78 7.91 16.99 -13.09
CA LYS A 78 7.09 18.04 -12.49
C LYS A 78 6.10 17.49 -11.48
N PHE A 79 5.54 16.32 -11.78
CA PHE A 79 4.68 15.61 -10.84
C PHE A 79 5.48 15.19 -9.59
N LEU A 80 6.66 14.59 -9.75
CA LEU A 80 7.53 14.21 -8.63
C LEU A 80 7.94 15.41 -7.75
N GLU A 81 8.24 16.55 -8.37
CA GLU A 81 8.51 17.79 -7.63
C GLU A 81 7.27 18.26 -6.85
N SER A 82 6.08 18.14 -7.43
CA SER A 82 4.82 18.46 -6.75
C SER A 82 4.54 17.51 -5.59
N VAL A 83 4.81 16.22 -5.76
CA VAL A 83 4.72 15.21 -4.70
C VAL A 83 5.72 15.53 -3.58
N LYS A 84 6.98 15.85 -3.90
CA LYS A 84 7.98 16.28 -2.92
C LYS A 84 7.50 17.48 -2.11
N GLN A 85 6.95 18.49 -2.77
CA GLN A 85 6.41 19.68 -2.09
C GLN A 85 5.24 19.30 -1.18
N PHE A 86 4.34 18.43 -1.65
CA PHE A 86 3.20 17.93 -0.88
C PHE A 86 3.65 17.16 0.37
N ILE A 87 4.61 16.23 0.21
CA ILE A 87 5.22 15.48 1.31
C ILE A 87 5.77 16.43 2.39
N ASN A 88 6.51 17.45 1.99
CA ASN A 88 7.13 18.41 2.91
C ASN A 88 6.08 19.32 3.58
N THR A 89 5.07 19.77 2.83
CA THR A 89 4.02 20.66 3.33
C THR A 89 3.15 19.98 4.39
N HIS A 90 2.85 18.71 4.20
CA HIS A 90 1.93 17.94 5.05
C HIS A 90 2.66 16.96 5.99
N ASN A 91 3.99 17.01 6.04
CA ASN A 91 4.82 16.12 6.88
C ASN A 91 4.49 14.62 6.65
N ILE A 92 4.30 14.23 5.40
CA ILE A 92 3.98 12.85 5.01
C ILE A 92 5.12 11.91 5.41
N ARG A 93 4.79 10.86 6.11
CA ARG A 93 5.77 9.93 6.72
C ARG A 93 6.37 8.96 5.72
N VAL A 94 5.54 8.38 4.87
CA VAL A 94 5.93 7.42 3.83
C VAL A 94 5.27 7.84 2.51
N TYR A 95 5.98 7.67 1.41
CA TYR A 95 5.42 7.72 0.07
C TYR A 95 5.65 6.37 -0.59
N SER A 96 4.59 5.78 -1.13
CA SER A 96 4.60 4.51 -1.84
C SER A 96 3.99 4.62 -3.22
N GLU A 97 4.34 3.68 -4.09
CA GLU A 97 3.83 3.55 -5.46
C GLU A 97 3.65 2.09 -5.85
N HIS A 98 2.78 1.85 -6.80
CA HIS A 98 2.57 0.52 -7.34
C HIS A 98 3.77 0.04 -8.18
N LEU A 99 4.19 -1.22 -7.99
CA LEU A 99 5.17 -1.88 -8.86
C LEU A 99 4.50 -2.35 -10.16
N SER A 100 4.08 -1.39 -10.97
CA SER A 100 3.26 -1.62 -12.16
C SER A 100 3.56 -0.63 -13.27
N TYR A 101 2.91 -0.83 -14.42
CA TYR A 101 2.68 0.26 -15.36
C TYR A 101 1.17 0.52 -15.49
N CYS A 102 0.78 1.79 -15.64
CA CYS A 102 -0.60 2.21 -15.68
C CYS A 102 -0.88 3.28 -16.75
N ALA A 103 0.09 3.61 -17.58
CA ALA A 103 -0.06 4.61 -18.61
C ALA A 103 0.90 4.37 -19.79
N ASP A 104 0.46 4.81 -20.98
CA ASP A 104 1.27 4.96 -22.19
C ASP A 104 0.88 6.29 -22.84
N GLU A 105 0.21 6.32 -23.98
CA GLU A 105 -0.38 7.55 -24.56
C GLU A 105 -1.61 8.03 -23.77
N GLY A 106 -2.20 7.15 -22.94
CA GLY A 106 -3.33 7.43 -22.07
C GLY A 106 -3.18 6.69 -20.73
N HIS A 107 -4.00 7.06 -19.76
CA HIS A 107 -4.04 6.39 -18.45
C HIS A 107 -4.93 5.13 -18.50
N LEU A 108 -4.44 4.03 -17.96
CA LEU A 108 -5.19 2.79 -17.77
C LEU A 108 -5.94 2.85 -16.43
N TYR A 109 -7.13 2.25 -16.38
CA TYR A 109 -7.86 2.12 -15.12
C TYR A 109 -7.30 1.00 -14.24
N ASP A 110 -6.65 -0.01 -14.86
CA ASP A 110 -6.07 -1.15 -14.18
C ASP A 110 -4.55 -1.04 -14.12
N LEU A 111 -3.98 -1.64 -13.10
CA LEU A 111 -2.54 -1.80 -12.96
C LEU A 111 -2.09 -3.01 -13.79
N MET A 112 -1.08 -2.80 -14.60
CA MET A 112 -0.52 -3.86 -15.44
C MET A 112 0.81 -4.34 -14.88
N PRO A 113 1.04 -5.66 -14.82
CA PRO A 113 2.27 -6.22 -14.29
C PRO A 113 3.45 -5.89 -15.20
N ILE A 114 4.56 -5.53 -14.59
CA ILE A 114 5.87 -5.43 -15.27
C ILE A 114 6.31 -6.84 -15.66
N PRO A 115 6.90 -7.06 -16.83
CA PRO A 115 7.46 -8.37 -17.17
C PRO A 115 8.50 -8.85 -16.15
N PHE A 116 8.37 -10.08 -15.67
CA PHE A 116 9.30 -10.62 -14.67
C PHE A 116 10.60 -11.10 -15.32
N THR A 117 11.49 -10.16 -15.61
CA THR A 117 12.79 -10.41 -16.28
C THR A 117 13.91 -9.60 -15.63
N GLU A 118 15.15 -10.02 -15.85
CA GLU A 118 16.32 -9.30 -15.36
C GLU A 118 16.44 -7.89 -15.98
N GLU A 119 16.04 -7.74 -17.23
CA GLU A 119 16.05 -6.45 -17.94
C GLU A 119 15.04 -5.47 -17.29
N ALA A 120 13.85 -5.98 -16.93
CA ALA A 120 12.83 -5.20 -16.28
C ALA A 120 13.23 -4.81 -14.85
N ILE A 121 13.92 -5.67 -14.10
CA ILE A 121 14.49 -5.32 -12.79
C ILE A 121 15.38 -4.09 -12.92
N LYS A 122 16.37 -4.11 -13.82
CA LYS A 122 17.29 -2.99 -14.03
C LYS A 122 16.57 -1.71 -14.45
N TYR A 123 15.59 -1.86 -15.34
CA TYR A 123 14.80 -0.74 -15.86
C TYR A 123 13.99 -0.06 -14.75
N VAL A 124 13.14 -0.83 -14.04
CA VAL A 124 12.26 -0.25 -13.02
C VAL A 124 13.05 0.25 -11.81
N SER A 125 14.12 -0.46 -11.41
CA SER A 125 14.98 -0.04 -10.30
C SER A 125 15.68 1.29 -10.59
N SER A 126 16.11 1.54 -11.85
CA SER A 126 16.69 2.83 -12.22
C SER A 126 15.66 3.97 -12.09
N ARG A 127 14.39 3.72 -12.41
CA ARG A 127 13.31 4.70 -12.30
C ARG A 127 12.93 4.97 -10.83
N ILE A 128 12.92 3.93 -10.01
CA ILE A 128 12.71 4.06 -8.55
C ILE A 128 13.84 4.92 -7.96
N LYS A 129 15.11 4.63 -8.30
CA LYS A 129 16.27 5.44 -7.84
C LYS A 129 16.12 6.91 -8.25
N GLN A 130 15.73 7.18 -9.50
CA GLN A 130 15.48 8.55 -9.98
C GLN A 130 14.35 9.22 -9.20
N ALA A 131 13.24 8.53 -8.92
CA ALA A 131 12.15 9.07 -8.11
C ALA A 131 12.61 9.38 -6.69
N GLN A 132 13.37 8.48 -6.06
CA GLN A 132 13.94 8.66 -4.72
C GLN A 132 14.91 9.87 -4.66
N GLU A 133 15.73 10.06 -5.69
CA GLU A 133 16.64 11.21 -5.79
C GLU A 133 15.87 12.53 -5.85
N ILE A 134 14.81 12.61 -6.68
CA ILE A 134 14.00 13.80 -6.82
C ILE A 134 13.24 14.09 -5.53
N ILE A 135 12.57 13.09 -4.95
CA ILE A 135 11.81 13.22 -3.70
C ILE A 135 12.75 13.53 -2.52
N GLY A 136 13.95 12.98 -2.52
CA GLY A 136 14.96 13.18 -1.48
C GLY A 136 14.82 12.22 -0.30
N LYS A 137 14.10 11.12 -0.46
CA LYS A 137 13.95 10.03 0.51
C LYS A 137 13.65 8.69 -0.19
N ARG A 138 13.85 7.60 0.53
CA ARG A 138 13.42 6.27 0.10
C ARG A 138 11.90 6.25 -0.07
N ILE A 139 11.43 5.57 -1.13
CA ILE A 139 10.01 5.31 -1.35
C ILE A 139 9.72 3.83 -1.09
N ALA A 140 8.46 3.47 -0.87
CA ALA A 140 8.03 2.09 -0.83
C ALA A 140 7.40 1.70 -2.19
N ILE A 141 7.52 0.44 -2.56
CA ILE A 141 6.79 -0.14 -3.68
C ILE A 141 5.79 -1.16 -3.16
N GLU A 142 4.66 -1.26 -3.84
CA GLU A 142 3.61 -2.21 -3.50
C GLU A 142 3.60 -3.42 -4.42
N ASN A 143 3.38 -4.60 -3.85
CA ASN A 143 3.08 -5.81 -4.61
C ASN A 143 1.64 -5.74 -5.13
N ILE A 144 1.47 -5.60 -6.43
CA ILE A 144 0.16 -5.48 -7.08
C ILE A 144 -0.51 -6.83 -7.32
N SER A 145 -1.84 -6.83 -7.45
CA SER A 145 -2.58 -7.93 -8.07
C SER A 145 -2.45 -7.87 -9.61
N TYR A 146 -2.49 -9.02 -10.27
CA TYR A 146 -2.45 -9.10 -11.74
C TYR A 146 -3.17 -10.35 -12.24
N TYR A 147 -3.64 -10.30 -13.51
CA TYR A 147 -4.44 -11.36 -14.11
C TYR A 147 -3.69 -12.12 -15.21
N ALA A 148 -2.64 -11.56 -15.77
CA ALA A 148 -1.76 -12.19 -16.74
C ALA A 148 -0.37 -11.59 -16.64
N ALA A 149 0.66 -12.41 -16.65
CA ALA A 149 2.05 -11.98 -16.76
C ALA A 149 2.51 -12.14 -18.22
N PRO A 150 2.74 -11.06 -18.97
CA PRO A 150 3.06 -11.14 -20.42
C PRO A 150 4.41 -11.82 -20.69
N PHE A 151 5.33 -11.75 -19.75
CA PHE A 151 6.64 -12.41 -19.84
C PHE A 151 7.14 -12.77 -18.43
N LYS A 152 7.39 -14.07 -18.19
CA LYS A 152 7.80 -14.58 -16.88
C LYS A 152 9.03 -15.48 -17.05
N LYS A 153 10.23 -14.89 -16.98
CA LYS A 153 11.50 -15.64 -16.97
C LYS A 153 11.93 -16.03 -15.56
N ILE A 154 11.51 -15.24 -14.56
CA ILE A 154 11.75 -15.48 -13.13
C ILE A 154 10.41 -15.45 -12.39
N ASN A 155 10.39 -15.93 -11.15
CA ASN A 155 9.17 -15.88 -10.34
C ASN A 155 8.87 -14.46 -9.85
N GLU A 156 7.60 -14.17 -9.56
CA GLU A 156 7.15 -12.89 -9.04
C GLU A 156 7.92 -12.48 -7.79
N ILE A 157 8.05 -13.39 -6.83
CA ILE A 157 8.75 -13.11 -5.57
C ILE A 157 10.25 -12.82 -5.78
N GLU A 158 10.90 -13.51 -6.70
CA GLU A 158 12.28 -13.23 -7.09
C GLU A 158 12.39 -11.86 -7.74
N PHE A 159 11.42 -11.50 -8.59
CA PHE A 159 11.37 -10.19 -9.24
C PHE A 159 11.21 -9.07 -8.20
N ILE A 160 10.23 -9.18 -7.29
CA ILE A 160 9.98 -8.18 -6.24
C ILE A 160 11.23 -8.00 -5.37
N ASN A 161 11.80 -9.09 -4.87
CA ASN A 161 12.99 -9.04 -4.01
C ASN A 161 14.19 -8.41 -4.74
N ALA A 162 14.41 -8.76 -6.01
CA ALA A 162 15.49 -8.19 -6.79
C ALA A 162 15.30 -6.69 -7.06
N VAL A 163 14.05 -6.22 -7.27
CA VAL A 163 13.75 -4.79 -7.40
C VAL A 163 14.00 -4.06 -6.08
N LEU A 164 13.55 -4.61 -4.95
CA LEU A 164 13.77 -4.02 -3.63
C LEU A 164 15.26 -3.84 -3.32
N ASP A 165 16.06 -4.86 -3.63
CA ASP A 165 17.50 -4.83 -3.41
C ASP A 165 18.23 -3.90 -4.38
N GLU A 166 17.94 -4.02 -5.69
CA GLU A 166 18.59 -3.20 -6.72
C GLU A 166 18.24 -1.72 -6.59
N ALA A 167 16.98 -1.38 -6.28
CA ALA A 167 16.52 0.00 -6.12
C ALA A 167 16.85 0.59 -4.74
N ASP A 168 17.20 -0.23 -3.77
CA ASP A 168 17.30 0.12 -2.35
C ASP A 168 16.05 0.88 -1.87
N CYS A 169 14.87 0.33 -2.13
CA CYS A 169 13.58 0.89 -1.74
C CYS A 169 12.90 0.05 -0.65
N ASP A 170 11.84 0.58 -0.06
CA ASP A 170 11.05 -0.09 0.95
C ASP A 170 9.87 -0.85 0.32
N LEU A 171 9.15 -1.62 1.13
CA LEU A 171 7.99 -2.41 0.72
C LEU A 171 6.74 -1.95 1.47
N LEU A 172 5.70 -1.60 0.72
CA LEU A 172 4.32 -1.63 1.14
C LEU A 172 3.79 -3.02 0.79
N ILE A 173 3.52 -3.83 1.81
CA ILE A 173 2.97 -5.17 1.60
C ILE A 173 1.44 -5.10 1.53
N ASP A 174 0.84 -5.47 0.40
CA ASP A 174 -0.60 -5.66 0.33
C ASP A 174 -0.97 -7.14 0.53
N ILE A 175 -1.65 -7.41 1.64
CA ILE A 175 -2.06 -8.76 2.06
C ILE A 175 -3.20 -9.30 1.18
N ASN A 176 -4.11 -8.41 0.73
CA ASN A 176 -5.18 -8.80 -0.17
C ASN A 176 -4.64 -9.19 -1.54
N ASN A 177 -3.66 -8.44 -2.08
CA ASN A 177 -3.06 -8.72 -3.38
C ASN A 177 -2.28 -10.06 -3.38
N ILE A 178 -1.60 -10.38 -2.27
CA ILE A 178 -0.98 -11.71 -2.11
C ILE A 178 -2.05 -12.80 -2.16
N TYR A 179 -3.18 -12.60 -1.45
CA TYR A 179 -4.27 -13.57 -1.45
C TYR A 179 -4.91 -13.70 -2.84
N VAL A 180 -5.26 -12.59 -3.49
CA VAL A 180 -5.83 -12.55 -4.85
C VAL A 180 -4.92 -13.28 -5.84
N ASN A 181 -3.63 -12.94 -5.86
CA ASN A 181 -2.66 -13.56 -6.75
C ASN A 181 -2.47 -15.06 -6.45
N SER A 182 -2.55 -15.48 -5.18
CA SER A 182 -2.42 -16.89 -4.81
C SER A 182 -3.51 -17.76 -5.43
N ILE A 183 -4.74 -17.24 -5.52
CA ILE A 183 -5.86 -17.91 -6.19
C ILE A 183 -5.68 -17.85 -7.70
N ASN A 184 -5.46 -16.66 -8.25
CA ASN A 184 -5.40 -16.44 -9.70
C ASN A 184 -4.21 -17.17 -10.36
N HIS A 185 -3.10 -17.36 -9.65
CA HIS A 185 -1.87 -17.96 -10.15
C HIS A 185 -1.49 -19.29 -9.48
N HIS A 186 -2.39 -19.85 -8.65
CA HIS A 186 -2.27 -21.18 -8.04
C HIS A 186 -0.98 -21.40 -7.24
N TYR A 187 -0.63 -20.45 -6.34
CA TYR A 187 0.47 -20.61 -5.40
C TYR A 187 0.01 -20.49 -3.94
N ASN A 188 0.85 -20.86 -3.00
CA ASN A 188 0.54 -20.73 -1.57
C ASN A 188 0.87 -19.30 -1.10
N ALA A 189 -0.15 -18.56 -0.64
CA ALA A 189 -0.01 -17.17 -0.18
C ALA A 189 0.96 -17.03 1.01
N GLU A 190 0.94 -17.98 1.94
CA GLU A 190 1.80 -17.97 3.13
C GLU A 190 3.26 -18.21 2.77
N ASP A 191 3.54 -19.17 1.85
CA ASP A 191 4.90 -19.43 1.37
C ASP A 191 5.45 -18.24 0.59
N PHE A 192 4.64 -17.58 -0.25
CA PHE A 192 5.02 -16.35 -0.94
C PHE A 192 5.39 -15.25 0.05
N MET A 193 4.52 -15.00 1.03
CA MET A 193 4.69 -13.95 2.03
C MET A 193 5.99 -14.15 2.84
N ARG A 194 6.32 -15.38 3.24
CA ARG A 194 7.54 -15.69 4.01
C ARG A 194 8.84 -15.32 3.30
N LEU A 195 8.82 -15.23 1.98
CA LEU A 195 9.98 -14.89 1.16
C LEU A 195 10.19 -13.39 0.99
N LEU A 196 9.26 -12.55 1.47
CA LEU A 196 9.41 -11.10 1.45
C LEU A 196 10.39 -10.62 2.52
N PRO A 197 11.20 -9.57 2.25
CA PRO A 197 12.21 -9.09 3.18
C PRO A 197 11.57 -8.25 4.29
N LYS A 198 11.49 -8.81 5.50
CA LYS A 198 10.92 -8.18 6.71
C LYS A 198 11.46 -6.77 6.95
N GLU A 199 12.75 -6.58 6.74
CA GLU A 199 13.44 -5.31 6.98
C GLU A 199 13.02 -4.20 6.01
N ARG A 200 12.39 -4.54 4.89
CA ARG A 200 11.89 -3.57 3.89
C ARG A 200 10.45 -3.15 4.16
N ILE A 201 9.64 -3.93 4.88
CA ILE A 201 8.23 -3.62 5.12
C ILE A 201 8.11 -2.34 5.94
N VAL A 202 7.41 -1.32 5.44
CA VAL A 202 7.17 -0.04 6.14
C VAL A 202 5.75 0.09 6.67
N TYR A 203 4.76 -0.46 5.99
CA TYR A 203 3.39 -0.68 6.44
C TYR A 203 2.70 -1.66 5.49
N ALA A 204 1.48 -2.04 5.82
CA ALA A 204 0.68 -2.94 4.99
C ALA A 204 -0.68 -2.38 4.64
N HIS A 205 -1.20 -2.81 3.49
CA HIS A 205 -2.61 -2.73 3.15
C HIS A 205 -3.33 -4.03 3.46
N ILE A 206 -4.59 -3.90 3.84
CA ILE A 206 -5.59 -4.97 3.88
C ILE A 206 -6.88 -4.44 3.28
N ALA A 207 -7.48 -5.23 2.39
CA ALA A 207 -8.68 -4.86 1.64
C ALA A 207 -9.57 -6.07 1.36
N GLY A 208 -10.76 -5.81 0.85
CA GLY A 208 -11.62 -6.84 0.29
C GLY A 208 -11.62 -6.79 -1.24
N HIS A 209 -11.93 -7.91 -1.87
CA HIS A 209 -11.93 -8.09 -3.31
C HIS A 209 -13.29 -8.60 -3.81
N TYR A 210 -13.46 -8.68 -5.13
CA TYR A 210 -14.63 -9.26 -5.77
C TYR A 210 -14.32 -10.69 -6.25
N ASN A 211 -15.22 -11.62 -5.94
CA ASN A 211 -15.11 -13.01 -6.39
C ASN A 211 -15.88 -13.15 -7.71
N GLU A 212 -15.16 -13.20 -8.83
CA GLU A 212 -15.74 -13.39 -10.17
C GLU A 212 -16.01 -14.87 -10.45
N ALA A 213 -15.09 -15.77 -10.05
CA ALA A 213 -15.20 -17.20 -10.19
C ALA A 213 -14.39 -17.93 -9.09
N GLU A 214 -14.50 -19.26 -8.99
CA GLU A 214 -13.75 -20.05 -8.01
C GLU A 214 -12.23 -19.90 -8.15
N ASP A 215 -11.73 -19.65 -9.35
CA ASP A 215 -10.33 -19.52 -9.74
C ASP A 215 -9.98 -18.11 -10.23
N LEU A 216 -10.88 -17.12 -10.05
CA LEU A 216 -10.67 -15.74 -10.48
C LEU A 216 -11.21 -14.74 -9.45
N LEU A 217 -10.31 -14.08 -8.76
CA LEU A 217 -10.58 -12.95 -7.89
C LEU A 217 -10.19 -11.65 -8.58
N VAL A 218 -11.03 -10.61 -8.42
CA VAL A 218 -10.77 -9.28 -8.95
C VAL A 218 -10.48 -8.33 -7.80
N ASP A 219 -9.31 -7.74 -7.81
CA ASP A 219 -8.87 -6.78 -6.82
C ASP A 219 -9.60 -5.45 -7.02
N THR A 220 -10.57 -5.20 -6.17
CA THR A 220 -11.44 -4.01 -6.27
C THR A 220 -11.31 -3.07 -5.09
N HIS A 221 -10.82 -3.56 -3.95
CA HIS A 221 -10.88 -2.85 -2.66
C HIS A 221 -12.27 -2.28 -2.36
N GLY A 222 -13.32 -2.98 -2.85
CA GLY A 222 -14.71 -2.52 -2.82
C GLY A 222 -15.65 -3.35 -1.96
N SER A 223 -15.14 -4.34 -1.23
CA SER A 223 -15.89 -5.26 -0.37
C SER A 223 -15.29 -5.33 1.03
N ASP A 224 -16.01 -5.93 1.97
CA ASP A 224 -15.48 -6.21 3.30
C ASP A 224 -14.37 -7.25 3.21
N VAL A 225 -13.41 -7.16 4.11
CA VAL A 225 -12.27 -8.09 4.18
C VAL A 225 -12.77 -9.48 4.58
N ILE A 226 -12.45 -10.49 3.77
CA ILE A 226 -12.88 -11.87 4.00
C ILE A 226 -11.99 -12.60 5.01
N ASP A 227 -12.51 -13.64 5.66
CA ASP A 227 -11.79 -14.37 6.70
C ASP A 227 -10.43 -14.93 6.27
N PRO A 228 -10.22 -15.48 5.05
CA PRO A 228 -8.91 -15.93 4.61
C PRO A 228 -7.85 -14.81 4.59
N VAL A 229 -8.22 -13.58 4.21
CA VAL A 229 -7.31 -12.43 4.21
C VAL A 229 -6.97 -12.00 5.64
N TRP A 230 -7.95 -12.04 6.57
CA TRP A 230 -7.69 -11.83 8.00
C TRP A 230 -6.74 -12.88 8.59
N VAL A 231 -6.88 -14.15 8.20
CA VAL A 231 -5.96 -15.22 8.61
C VAL A 231 -4.56 -14.94 8.08
N LEU A 232 -4.44 -14.52 6.81
CA LEU A 232 -3.15 -14.19 6.22
C LEU A 232 -2.48 -12.99 6.91
N LEU A 233 -3.25 -11.95 7.28
CA LEU A 233 -2.75 -10.84 8.09
C LEU A 233 -2.21 -11.33 9.45
N LYS A 234 -2.95 -12.20 10.15
CA LYS A 234 -2.46 -12.77 11.41
C LYS A 234 -1.15 -13.51 11.21
N LYS A 235 -1.05 -14.33 10.15
CA LYS A 235 0.17 -15.06 9.79
C LYS A 235 1.34 -14.12 9.48
N SER A 236 1.08 -12.99 8.81
CA SER A 236 2.12 -12.01 8.52
C SER A 236 2.75 -11.45 9.81
N TYR A 237 1.97 -11.22 10.86
CA TYR A 237 2.51 -10.79 12.15
C TYR A 237 3.30 -11.90 12.86
N GLU A 238 2.92 -13.17 12.68
CA GLU A 238 3.70 -14.31 13.22
C GLU A 238 5.11 -14.38 12.59
N TYR A 239 5.26 -14.00 11.30
CA TYR A 239 6.56 -14.04 10.59
C TYR A 239 7.38 -12.76 10.74
N PHE A 240 6.71 -11.61 10.73
CA PHE A 240 7.38 -10.32 10.60
C PHE A 240 7.33 -9.46 11.85
N ASP A 241 6.70 -9.92 12.96
CA ASP A 241 6.22 -9.10 14.07
C ASP A 241 5.14 -8.09 13.61
N VAL A 242 4.55 -7.37 14.56
CA VAL A 242 3.52 -6.37 14.23
C VAL A 242 4.13 -5.19 13.49
N PHE A 243 3.52 -4.83 12.38
CA PHE A 243 3.79 -3.64 11.58
C PHE A 243 2.52 -2.80 11.40
N PRO A 244 2.64 -1.50 11.03
CA PRO A 244 1.48 -0.65 10.78
C PRO A 244 0.63 -1.22 9.65
N THR A 245 -0.69 -1.29 9.85
CA THR A 245 -1.61 -1.89 8.87
C THR A 245 -2.78 -0.96 8.60
N LEU A 246 -3.05 -0.70 7.35
CA LEU A 246 -4.08 0.21 6.87
C LEU A 246 -5.21 -0.55 6.19
N LEU A 247 -6.45 -0.25 6.58
CA LEU A 247 -7.63 -0.67 5.83
C LEU A 247 -7.80 0.21 4.59
N GLU A 248 -7.74 -0.41 3.42
CA GLU A 248 -8.00 0.27 2.17
C GLU A 248 -9.41 -0.02 1.65
N ARG A 249 -10.13 1.03 1.20
CA ARG A 249 -11.44 0.91 0.57
C ARG A 249 -11.57 1.94 -0.54
N ASP A 250 -11.60 1.49 -1.79
CA ASP A 250 -11.59 2.35 -2.98
C ASP A 250 -12.97 2.51 -3.61
N PHE A 251 -13.75 1.46 -3.61
CA PHE A 251 -15.09 1.43 -4.18
C PHE A 251 -16.13 1.07 -3.12
N ASN A 252 -17.40 1.33 -3.43
CA ASN A 252 -18.53 0.98 -2.57
C ASN A 252 -18.33 1.45 -1.12
N ILE A 253 -17.82 2.69 -0.94
CA ILE A 253 -17.45 3.23 0.37
C ILE A 253 -18.66 3.13 1.32
N PRO A 254 -18.61 2.30 2.36
CA PRO A 254 -19.70 2.18 3.31
C PRO A 254 -19.75 3.38 4.28
N LYS A 255 -20.66 3.37 5.23
CA LYS A 255 -20.63 4.33 6.33
C LYS A 255 -19.34 4.17 7.14
N LEU A 256 -18.85 5.27 7.69
CA LEU A 256 -17.60 5.30 8.46
C LEU A 256 -17.56 4.25 9.59
N ASP A 257 -18.68 4.09 10.33
CA ASP A 257 -18.77 3.11 11.42
C ASP A 257 -18.41 1.68 10.98
N LYS A 258 -18.79 1.30 9.75
CA LYS A 258 -18.44 0.00 9.18
C LYS A 258 -16.94 -0.15 8.89
N LEU A 259 -16.31 0.90 8.42
CA LEU A 259 -14.85 0.91 8.24
C LEU A 259 -14.14 0.82 9.57
N LEU A 260 -14.63 1.53 10.60
CA LEU A 260 -14.05 1.50 11.93
C LEU A 260 -14.19 0.13 12.61
N GLU A 261 -15.25 -0.66 12.33
CA GLU A 261 -15.36 -2.05 12.77
C GLU A 261 -14.17 -2.89 12.23
N GLU A 262 -13.81 -2.76 10.95
CA GLU A 262 -12.68 -3.48 10.33
C GLU A 262 -11.33 -2.95 10.84
N VAL A 263 -11.16 -1.63 11.00
CA VAL A 263 -9.96 -1.04 11.62
C VAL A 263 -9.79 -1.54 13.06
N GLY A 264 -10.88 -1.62 13.83
CA GLY A 264 -10.88 -2.21 15.17
C GLY A 264 -10.44 -3.68 15.18
N LYS A 265 -10.82 -4.46 14.15
CA LYS A 265 -10.38 -5.85 13.99
C LYS A 265 -8.87 -5.96 13.75
N ILE A 266 -8.28 -5.06 12.94
CA ILE A 266 -6.82 -4.99 12.79
C ILE A 266 -6.16 -4.78 14.16
N ARG A 267 -6.63 -3.79 14.93
CA ARG A 267 -6.10 -3.47 16.26
C ARG A 267 -6.18 -4.64 17.22
N LEU A 268 -7.28 -5.38 17.20
CA LEU A 268 -7.44 -6.59 18.02
C LEU A 268 -6.40 -7.66 17.66
N ILE A 269 -6.16 -7.92 16.38
CA ILE A 269 -5.17 -8.90 15.90
C ILE A 269 -3.75 -8.46 16.31
N GLN A 270 -3.40 -7.17 16.12
CA GLN A 270 -2.12 -6.61 16.55
C GLN A 270 -1.91 -6.78 18.07
N SER A 271 -2.93 -6.43 18.87
CA SER A 271 -2.86 -6.50 20.34
C SER A 271 -2.74 -7.93 20.84
N ALA A 272 -3.45 -8.88 20.23
CA ALA A 272 -3.35 -10.30 20.57
C ALA A 272 -1.92 -10.82 20.37
N HIS A 273 -1.31 -10.53 19.22
CA HIS A 273 0.06 -10.93 18.91
C HIS A 273 1.10 -10.32 19.87
N MET A 274 0.98 -9.03 20.20
CA MET A 274 1.88 -8.38 21.15
C MET A 274 1.79 -8.95 22.56
N ASN A 275 0.60 -9.43 22.99
CA ASN A 275 0.41 -10.03 24.30
C ASN A 275 0.95 -11.48 24.38
N GLU A 276 0.80 -12.26 23.30
CA GLU A 276 1.38 -13.62 23.20
C GLU A 276 2.91 -13.57 23.27
N GLY A 277 3.55 -12.58 22.63
CA GLY A 277 5.00 -12.37 22.70
C GLY A 277 5.53 -11.98 24.11
N ARG A 278 4.70 -11.35 24.95
CA ARG A 278 5.06 -10.97 26.33
C ARG A 278 4.88 -12.10 27.35
N GLY A 279 4.05 -13.09 27.04
CA GLY A 279 3.79 -14.24 27.92
C GLY A 279 4.86 -15.32 27.87
N ASN A 280 5.79 -15.26 26.93
CA ASN A 280 6.85 -16.26 26.72
C ASN A 280 8.26 -15.79 27.16
N VAL A 281 8.35 -14.75 27.98
CA VAL A 281 9.62 -14.22 28.54
C VAL A 281 9.70 -14.46 30.02
#